data_420b3e70a2bbdbbb6c56f8853484d2e1
#
_entry.id   420b3e70a2bbdbbb6c56f8853484d2e1
#
_cell.length_a   1.000
_cell.length_b   1.000
_cell.length_c   1.000
_cell.angle_alpha   90.00
_cell.angle_beta   90.00
_cell.angle_gamma   90.00
#
_symmetry.space_group_name_H-M   'P 1'
#
loop_
_entity.id
_entity.type
_entity.pdbx_description
1 polymer ?
#
loop_
_entity_poly.entity_id
_entity_poly.type
_entity_poly.pdbx_seq_one_letter_code
_entity_poly.pdbx_strand_id
1 'polypeptide(L)' 'MPLIRVKLIEGGVTQVQKRDLIAKLTDAFVAVIGENIRPITWVILEEVKNGDWGMGGEPCVIETHETAKPAMGRQ' A
#
# COMPACT_ATOMS: atom_id res chain seq x y z
N MET A 1 -3.75 -12.33 17.44
CA MET A 1 -2.73 -12.06 16.48
C MET A 1 -2.98 -10.77 15.77
N PRO A 2 -2.00 -9.91 15.67
CA PRO A 2 -2.21 -8.59 15.06
C PRO A 2 -2.26 -8.67 13.54
N LEU A 3 -3.08 -7.81 12.96
CA LEU A 3 -3.22 -7.73 11.52
C LEU A 3 -3.14 -6.27 11.09
N ILE A 4 -2.25 -5.99 10.16
CA ILE A 4 -2.12 -4.65 9.58
C ILE A 4 -2.62 -4.74 8.15
N ARG A 5 -3.60 -3.91 7.81
CA ARG A 5 -4.13 -3.88 6.46
C ARG A 5 -3.82 -2.54 5.84
N VAL A 6 -3.26 -2.57 4.64
CA VAL A 6 -2.93 -1.35 3.92
C VAL A 6 -3.61 -1.41 2.57
N LYS A 7 -4.37 -0.38 2.24
CA LYS A 7 -4.96 -0.29 0.92
C LYS A 7 -4.08 0.59 0.06
N LEU A 8 -3.78 0.11 -1.12
CA LEU A 8 -2.89 0.80 -2.04
C LEU A 8 -3.56 0.93 -3.39
N ILE A 9 -3.16 1.94 -4.13
CA ILE A 9 -3.64 2.05 -5.49
C ILE A 9 -2.96 0.97 -6.33
N GLU A 10 -3.72 0.28 -7.14
CA GLU A 10 -3.17 -0.75 -8.01
C GLU A 10 -2.11 -0.16 -8.92
N GLY A 11 -0.98 -0.79 -9.02
CA GLY A 11 0.12 -0.30 -9.84
C GLY A 11 0.96 0.77 -9.18
N GLY A 12 0.66 1.12 -7.94
CA GLY A 12 1.39 2.19 -7.26
C GLY A 12 2.71 1.76 -6.64
N VAL A 13 2.88 0.47 -6.40
CA VAL A 13 4.13 -0.03 -5.81
C VAL A 13 4.60 -1.25 -6.57
N THR A 14 5.89 -1.44 -6.58
CA THR A 14 6.50 -2.60 -7.23
C THR A 14 6.49 -3.80 -6.28
N GLN A 15 6.81 -4.96 -6.83
CA GLN A 15 6.87 -6.16 -6.02
C GLN A 15 7.95 -6.06 -4.94
N VAL A 16 9.07 -5.43 -5.28
CA VAL A 16 10.14 -5.21 -4.31
C VAL A 16 9.66 -4.29 -3.20
N GLN A 17 8.95 -3.24 -3.56
CA GLN A 17 8.42 -2.31 -2.57
C GLN A 17 7.39 -2.97 -1.67
N LYS A 18 6.59 -3.90 -2.21
CA LYS A 18 5.61 -4.62 -1.39
C LYS A 18 6.31 -5.45 -0.32
N ARG A 19 7.38 -6.13 -0.69
CA ARG A 19 8.12 -6.91 0.28
C ARG A 19 8.73 -6.03 1.35
N ASP A 20 9.25 -4.89 0.94
CA ASP A 20 9.87 -3.96 1.87
C ASP A 20 8.82 -3.39 2.82
N LEU A 21 7.63 -3.07 2.31
CA LEU A 21 6.55 -2.58 3.14
C LEU A 21 6.14 -3.60 4.19
N ILE A 22 5.98 -4.85 3.78
CA ILE A 22 5.61 -5.90 4.72
C ILE A 22 6.64 -6.01 5.84
N ALA A 23 7.91 -5.99 5.48
CA ALA A 23 8.98 -6.11 6.47
C ALA A 23 9.00 -4.91 7.41
N LYS A 24 8.92 -3.71 6.86
CA LYS A 24 9.03 -2.51 7.67
C LYS A 24 7.80 -2.23 8.53
N LEU A 25 6.63 -2.57 8.03
CA LEU A 25 5.42 -2.43 8.85
C LEU A 25 5.44 -3.41 10.01
N THR A 26 5.92 -4.62 9.75
CA THR A 26 6.09 -5.60 10.82
C THR A 26 7.10 -5.10 11.84
N ASP A 27 8.22 -4.58 11.36
CA ASP A 27 9.26 -4.06 12.25
C ASP A 27 8.73 -2.94 13.13
N ALA A 28 7.96 -2.04 12.56
CA ALA A 28 7.42 -0.92 13.31
C ALA A 28 6.47 -1.40 14.42
N PHE A 29 5.63 -2.37 14.10
CA PHE A 29 4.68 -2.90 15.08
C PHE A 29 5.43 -3.61 16.21
N VAL A 30 6.40 -4.42 15.84
CA VAL A 30 7.18 -5.20 16.79
C VAL A 30 8.02 -4.29 17.68
N ALA A 31 8.50 -3.18 17.14
CA ALA A 31 9.27 -2.23 17.94
C ALA A 31 8.48 -1.68 19.11
N VAL A 32 7.17 -1.60 18.96
CA VAL A 32 6.32 -1.09 20.02
C VAL A 32 5.83 -2.21 20.94
N ILE A 33 5.42 -3.32 20.37
CA ILE A 33 4.77 -4.39 21.13
C ILE A 33 5.75 -5.41 21.70
N GLY A 34 6.82 -5.70 20.97
CA GLY A 34 7.82 -6.67 21.42
C GLY A 34 8.11 -7.72 20.36
N GLU A 35 9.32 -8.27 20.42
CA GLU A 35 9.76 -9.24 19.42
C GLU A 35 8.97 -10.53 19.41
N ASN A 36 8.40 -10.91 20.54
CA ASN A 36 7.64 -12.17 20.61
C ASN A 36 6.49 -12.20 19.65
N ILE A 37 5.95 -11.03 19.26
CA ILE A 37 4.77 -10.98 18.44
C ILE A 37 5.09 -11.11 16.96
N ARG A 38 6.36 -11.03 16.60
CA ARG A 38 6.77 -11.05 15.18
C ARG A 38 6.22 -12.25 14.41
N PRO A 39 6.36 -13.47 14.91
CA PRO A 39 5.93 -14.63 14.10
C PRO A 39 4.43 -14.68 13.83
N ILE A 40 3.64 -13.97 14.60
CA ILE A 40 2.19 -13.99 14.41
C ILE A 40 1.63 -12.63 14.01
N THR A 41 2.49 -11.73 13.55
CA THR A 41 2.05 -10.43 13.03
C THR A 41 1.81 -10.58 11.53
N TRP A 42 0.63 -10.21 11.10
CA TRP A 42 0.23 -10.39 9.70
C TRP A 42 0.11 -9.04 9.05
N VAL A 43 0.49 -8.95 7.80
CA VAL A 43 0.35 -7.72 7.00
C VAL A 43 -0.32 -8.09 5.70
N ILE A 44 -1.37 -7.37 5.35
CA ILE A 44 -2.05 -7.56 4.08
C ILE A 44 -1.98 -6.26 3.30
N LEU A 45 -1.50 -6.34 2.07
CA LEU A 45 -1.49 -5.22 1.17
C LEU A 45 -2.57 -5.48 0.13
N GLU A 46 -3.57 -4.59 0.07
CA GLU A 46 -4.69 -4.76 -0.84
C GLU A 46 -4.64 -3.69 -1.90
N GLU A 47 -4.60 -4.09 -3.16
CA GLU A 47 -4.55 -3.13 -4.25
C GLU A 47 -5.95 -2.87 -4.75
N VAL A 48 -6.30 -1.60 -4.87
CA VAL A 48 -7.61 -1.17 -5.31
C VAL A 48 -7.44 -0.45 -6.64
N LYS A 49 -8.25 -0.84 -7.63
CA LYS A 49 -8.12 -0.29 -8.96
C LYS A 49 -8.42 1.18 -9.02
N ASN A 50 -7.77 1.84 -9.97
CA ASN A 50 -8.13 3.20 -10.25
C ASN A 50 -9.58 3.19 -10.74
N GLY A 51 -10.32 4.18 -10.32
CA GLY A 51 -11.73 4.24 -10.61
C GLY A 51 -12.60 3.72 -9.47
N ASP A 52 -11.99 2.94 -8.57
CA ASP A 52 -12.71 2.44 -7.41
C ASP A 52 -12.45 3.27 -6.17
N TRP A 53 -11.77 4.39 -6.31
CA TRP A 53 -11.55 5.32 -5.22
C TRP A 53 -12.55 6.45 -5.34
N GLY A 54 -13.12 6.86 -4.25
CA GLY A 54 -14.08 7.96 -4.25
C GLY A 54 -13.74 8.97 -3.19
N MET A 55 -14.02 10.21 -3.48
CA MET A 55 -13.79 11.28 -2.54
C MET A 55 -14.92 12.27 -2.68
N GLY A 56 -15.61 12.55 -1.58
CA GLY A 56 -16.73 13.49 -1.61
C GLY A 56 -17.88 13.05 -2.50
N GLY A 57 -18.03 11.77 -2.73
CA GLY A 57 -19.08 11.25 -3.57
C GLY A 57 -18.70 11.15 -5.03
N GLU A 58 -17.47 11.51 -5.37
CA GLU A 58 -17.03 11.48 -6.77
C GLU A 58 -15.90 10.47 -6.93
N PRO A 59 -15.90 9.73 -8.02
CA PRO A 59 -14.76 8.85 -8.28
C PRO A 59 -13.53 9.69 -8.57
N CYS A 60 -12.41 9.21 -8.10
CA CYS A 60 -11.16 9.91 -8.38
C CYS A 60 -10.13 8.93 -8.94
N VAL A 61 -9.27 9.46 -9.78
CA VAL A 61 -8.20 8.69 -10.37
C VAL A 61 -6.90 9.13 -9.71
N ILE A 62 -6.17 8.15 -9.20
CA ILE A 62 -4.93 8.42 -8.50
C ILE A 62 -3.78 8.14 -9.44
N GLU A 63 -2.84 9.08 -9.56
CA GLU A 63 -1.72 8.90 -10.43
C GLU A 63 -0.72 7.92 -9.86
N THR A 64 -0.24 7.03 -10.68
CA THR A 64 0.74 6.05 -10.26
C THR A 64 1.83 5.97 -11.30
N HIS A 65 2.78 5.11 -11.10
CA HIS A 65 3.81 4.86 -12.10
C HIS A 65 3.21 4.44 -13.43
N GLU A 66 2.10 3.73 -13.37
CA GLU A 66 1.49 3.22 -14.59
C GLU A 66 0.63 4.24 -15.28
N THR A 67 0.00 5.13 -14.53
CA THR A 67 -0.89 6.10 -15.12
C THR A 67 -0.22 7.43 -15.40
N ALA A 68 0.84 7.74 -14.67
CA ALA A 68 1.54 9.01 -14.87
C ALA A 68 2.31 8.94 -16.17
N LYS A 69 1.96 9.78 -17.09
CA LYS A 69 2.66 9.79 -18.33
C LYS A 69 3.74 10.79 -18.28
N PRO A 70 4.88 10.39 -18.66
CA PRO A 70 5.96 11.31 -18.61
C PRO A 70 5.67 12.39 -19.57
N ALA A 71 5.89 13.35 -19.18
CA ALA A 71 5.79 14.40 -19.97
C ALA A 71 4.73 14.52 -20.85
N MET A 72 4.45 13.84 -21.42
CA MET A 72 3.58 14.00 -22.21
C MET A 72 2.42 14.05 -21.80
N GLY A 73 2.00 13.54 -21.54
CA GLY A 73 0.79 13.52 -21.22
C GLY A 73 0.37 14.45 -20.29
N ARG A 74 1.09 14.91 -19.65
CA ARG A 74 0.66 15.60 -18.70
C ARG A 74 0.73 16.86 -18.94
N GLN A 75 0.63 17.25 -19.16
CA GLN A 75 0.71 18.39 -19.32
C GLN A 75 0.05 18.95 -18.85
#